data_a121ef1c33627fa2593746304395c314
#
_entry.id   a121ef1c33627fa2593746304395c314
#
_cell.length_a   1.000
_cell.length_b   1.000
_cell.length_c   1.000
_cell.angle_alpha   90.00
_cell.angle_beta   90.00
_cell.angle_gamma   90.00
#
_symmetry.space_group_name_H-M   'P 1'
#
loop_
_entity.id
_entity.type
_entity.pdbx_description
1 polymer ?
#
loop_
_entity_poly.entity_id
_entity_poly.type
_entity_poly.pdbx_seq_one_letter_code
_entity_poly.pdbx_strand_id
1 'polypeptide(L)'
;IYEMFAPTMDDRFYAFSWDEVQMQINKWNNEFWGFKGYILAKPGVNTIPIYEMFAPTMNDRFYAFSWNEVQWQINDWKNENWGLRGYILSEPEANTQPIYEMYSPLLNDRFYVWSWEEVQMQISKWENEYWGHRGYVFSK
;
A
#
# COMPACT_ATOMS: atom_id res chain seq x y z
N ILE A 1 8.99 -1.62 3.99
CA ILE A 1 8.04 -1.60 2.87
C ILE A 1 8.74 -0.98 1.66
N TYR A 2 8.66 -1.63 0.53
CA TYR A 2 9.31 -1.26 -0.71
C TYR A 2 8.27 -1.06 -1.79
N GLU A 3 8.37 0.02 -2.55
CA GLU A 3 7.44 0.27 -3.64
C GLU A 3 7.91 -0.44 -4.90
N MET A 4 6.98 -1.12 -5.56
CA MET A 4 7.21 -1.87 -6.79
C MET A 4 6.22 -1.40 -7.86
N PHE A 5 6.58 -1.63 -9.11
CA PHE A 5 5.69 -1.34 -10.23
C PHE A 5 5.69 -2.52 -11.21
N ALA A 6 4.50 -2.93 -11.61
CA ALA A 6 4.32 -3.99 -12.61
C ALA A 6 3.92 -3.36 -13.94
N PRO A 7 4.86 -3.21 -14.89
CA PRO A 7 4.55 -2.51 -16.15
C PRO A 7 3.46 -3.18 -16.98
N THR A 8 3.40 -4.52 -16.94
CA THR A 8 2.40 -5.25 -17.73
C THR A 8 0.99 -5.07 -17.22
N MET A 9 0.84 -4.69 -15.94
CA MET A 9 -0.46 -4.52 -15.29
C MET A 9 -0.77 -3.08 -14.94
N ASP A 10 0.20 -2.19 -15.13
CA ASP A 10 0.07 -0.78 -14.75
C ASP A 10 -0.26 -0.63 -13.27
N ASP A 11 0.33 -1.47 -12.43
CA ASP A 11 -0.04 -1.62 -11.04
C ASP A 11 1.12 -1.26 -10.12
N ARG A 12 0.87 -0.40 -9.13
CA ARG A 12 1.80 -0.12 -8.03
C ARG A 12 1.43 -1.02 -6.87
N PHE A 13 2.44 -1.72 -6.36
CA PHE A 13 2.23 -2.57 -5.19
C PHE A 13 3.45 -2.49 -4.29
N TYR A 14 3.43 -3.25 -3.20
CA TYR A 14 4.48 -3.12 -2.19
C TYR A 14 4.97 -4.49 -1.77
N ALA A 15 6.28 -4.58 -1.60
CA ALA A 15 6.93 -5.76 -1.06
C ALA A 15 7.37 -5.47 0.37
N PHE A 16 7.43 -6.51 1.19
CA PHE A 16 7.67 -6.34 2.62
C PHE A 16 8.97 -7.00 3.07
N SER A 17 9.79 -7.47 2.13
CA SER A 17 11.14 -7.96 2.39
C SER A 17 11.99 -7.76 1.14
N TRP A 18 13.30 -7.71 1.35
CA TRP A 18 14.22 -7.58 0.22
C TRP A 18 14.19 -8.83 -0.67
N ASP A 19 14.01 -10.00 -0.08
CA ASP A 19 13.88 -11.24 -0.85
C ASP A 19 12.69 -11.17 -1.80
N GLU A 20 11.58 -10.61 -1.34
CA GLU A 20 10.39 -10.42 -2.16
C GLU A 20 10.66 -9.45 -3.31
N VAL A 21 11.39 -8.35 -3.05
CA VAL A 21 11.78 -7.40 -4.09
C VAL A 21 12.58 -8.09 -5.18
N GLN A 22 13.59 -8.87 -4.77
CA GLN A 22 14.46 -9.59 -5.72
C GLN A 22 13.66 -10.59 -6.56
N MET A 23 12.74 -11.30 -5.96
CA MET A 23 11.88 -12.25 -6.67
C MET A 23 11.02 -11.53 -7.71
N GLN A 24 10.45 -10.39 -7.35
CA GLN A 24 9.63 -9.60 -8.27
C GLN A 24 10.44 -9.12 -9.47
N ILE A 25 11.67 -8.69 -9.25
CA ILE A 25 12.54 -8.24 -10.33
C ILE A 25 12.96 -9.43 -11.22
N ASN A 26 13.46 -10.49 -10.60
CA ASN A 26 14.11 -11.58 -11.33
C ASN A 26 13.12 -12.51 -12.01
N LYS A 27 11.99 -12.80 -11.37
CA LYS A 27 11.02 -13.76 -11.87
C LYS A 27 9.92 -13.12 -12.70
N TRP A 28 9.48 -11.91 -12.32
CA TRP A 28 8.32 -11.28 -12.93
C TRP A 28 8.66 -10.02 -13.71
N ASN A 29 9.95 -9.62 -13.73
CA ASN A 29 10.43 -8.41 -14.43
C ASN A 29 9.70 -7.14 -13.97
N ASN A 30 9.28 -7.11 -12.72
CA ASN A 30 8.70 -5.90 -12.15
C ASN A 30 9.81 -4.93 -11.73
N GLU A 31 9.46 -3.68 -11.53
CA GLU A 31 10.42 -2.61 -11.25
C GLU A 31 10.42 -2.26 -9.78
N PHE A 32 11.60 -2.00 -9.23
CA PHE A 32 11.77 -1.52 -7.87
C PHE A 32 11.80 0.00 -7.91
N TRP A 33 10.84 0.62 -7.22
CA TRP A 33 10.67 2.07 -7.22
C TRP A 33 11.13 2.76 -5.93
N GLY A 34 11.58 2.02 -4.95
CA GLY A 34 12.22 2.63 -3.80
C GLY A 34 11.75 2.10 -2.45
N PHE A 35 12.58 2.35 -1.44
CA PHE A 35 12.26 2.02 -0.05
C PHE A 35 11.39 3.10 0.55
N LYS A 36 10.32 2.70 1.26
CA LYS A 36 9.35 3.65 1.80
C LYS A 36 9.27 3.70 3.32
N GLY A 37 9.84 2.73 4.01
CA GLY A 37 9.84 2.74 5.47
C GLY A 37 9.73 1.35 6.07
N TYR A 38 9.65 1.33 7.40
CA TYR A 38 9.58 0.08 8.16
C TYR A 38 8.20 -0.07 8.78
N ILE A 39 7.71 -1.31 8.82
CA ILE A 39 6.49 -1.66 9.56
C ILE A 39 6.85 -2.64 10.66
N LEU A 40 5.91 -2.87 11.57
CA LEU A 40 6.11 -3.78 12.70
C LEU A 40 5.66 -5.19 12.32
N ALA A 41 6.39 -6.19 12.82
CA ALA A 41 6.04 -7.59 12.59
C ALA A 41 4.96 -8.08 13.54
N LYS A 42 4.81 -7.43 14.70
CA LYS A 42 3.88 -7.85 15.75
C LYS A 42 2.99 -6.71 16.19
N PRO A 43 1.76 -7.01 16.64
CA PRO A 43 0.86 -5.95 17.13
C PRO A 43 1.35 -5.41 18.48
N GLY A 44 0.95 -4.19 18.75
CA GLY A 44 1.23 -3.51 20.02
C GLY A 44 0.23 -2.41 20.25
N VAL A 45 0.55 -1.52 21.20
CA VAL A 45 -0.29 -0.37 21.49
C VAL A 45 -0.32 0.56 20.28
N ASN A 46 -1.52 1.03 19.94
CA ASN A 46 -1.72 1.97 18.84
C ASN A 46 -1.22 1.44 17.49
N THR A 47 -1.37 0.14 17.24
CA THR A 47 -1.03 -0.44 15.95
C THR A 47 -2.27 -0.75 15.13
N ILE A 48 -2.10 -0.70 13.82
CA ILE A 48 -3.13 -0.99 12.83
C ILE A 48 -2.58 -2.11 11.93
N PRO A 49 -3.33 -3.21 11.70
CA PRO A 49 -2.86 -4.24 10.78
C PRO A 49 -2.90 -3.76 9.34
N ILE A 50 -1.99 -4.29 8.52
CA ILE A 50 -2.02 -4.05 7.08
C ILE A 50 -2.14 -5.39 6.38
N TYR A 51 -3.23 -5.57 5.62
CA TYR A 51 -3.52 -6.79 4.87
C TYR A 51 -3.37 -6.52 3.38
N GLU A 52 -2.77 -7.45 2.67
CA GLU A 52 -2.68 -7.35 1.22
C GLU A 52 -3.94 -7.96 0.60
N MET A 53 -4.54 -7.22 -0.34
CA MET A 53 -5.74 -7.62 -1.05
C MET A 53 -5.46 -7.64 -2.54
N PHE A 54 -6.26 -8.41 -3.26
CA PHE A 54 -6.18 -8.45 -4.72
C PHE A 54 -7.57 -8.37 -5.32
N ALA A 55 -7.75 -7.49 -6.29
CA ALA A 55 -9.00 -7.34 -7.04
C ALA A 55 -8.85 -7.99 -8.41
N PRO A 56 -9.37 -9.21 -8.61
CA PRO A 56 -9.17 -9.92 -9.88
C PRO A 56 -9.74 -9.20 -11.09
N THR A 57 -10.88 -8.52 -10.92
CA THR A 57 -11.53 -7.81 -12.04
C THR A 57 -10.74 -6.60 -12.51
N MET A 58 -9.92 -6.02 -11.64
CA MET A 58 -9.12 -4.83 -11.95
C MET A 58 -7.64 -5.15 -12.08
N ASN A 59 -7.26 -6.38 -11.73
CA ASN A 59 -5.86 -6.81 -11.72
C ASN A 59 -5.01 -5.88 -10.85
N ASP A 60 -5.55 -5.52 -9.69
CA ASP A 60 -4.98 -4.48 -8.81
C ASP A 60 -4.71 -5.04 -7.42
N ARG A 61 -3.52 -4.75 -6.90
CA ARG A 61 -3.15 -5.04 -5.51
C ARG A 61 -3.36 -3.79 -4.68
N PHE A 62 -4.04 -3.97 -3.56
CA PHE A 62 -4.26 -2.87 -2.63
C PHE A 62 -4.22 -3.40 -1.21
N TYR A 63 -4.46 -2.53 -0.23
CA TYR A 63 -4.28 -2.90 1.17
C TYR A 63 -5.48 -2.48 1.99
N ALA A 64 -5.84 -3.34 2.95
CA ALA A 64 -6.89 -3.07 3.92
C ALA A 64 -6.24 -2.91 5.30
N PHE A 65 -6.84 -2.07 6.12
CA PHE A 65 -6.24 -1.67 7.39
C PHE A 65 -7.08 -2.07 8.59
N SER A 66 -8.06 -2.95 8.39
CA SER A 66 -8.84 -3.57 9.46
C SER A 66 -9.44 -4.86 8.96
N TRP A 67 -9.74 -5.76 9.89
CA TRP A 67 -10.39 -7.02 9.52
C TRP A 67 -11.79 -6.79 8.95
N ASN A 68 -12.50 -5.79 9.46
CA ASN A 68 -13.81 -5.43 8.91
C ASN A 68 -13.72 -5.01 7.45
N GLU A 69 -12.69 -4.25 7.11
CA GLU A 69 -12.45 -3.85 5.73
C GLU A 69 -12.16 -5.07 4.84
N VAL A 70 -11.34 -6.01 5.33
CA VAL A 70 -11.05 -7.25 4.60
C VAL A 70 -12.33 -8.02 4.30
N GLN A 71 -13.18 -8.20 5.33
CA GLN A 71 -14.44 -8.93 5.18
C GLN A 71 -15.38 -8.26 4.17
N TRP A 72 -15.45 -6.95 4.22
CA TRP A 72 -16.28 -6.19 3.28
C TRP A 72 -15.78 -6.35 1.85
N GLN A 73 -14.47 -6.29 1.65
CA GLN A 73 -13.88 -6.49 0.33
C GLN A 73 -14.16 -7.88 -0.22
N ILE A 74 -14.11 -8.90 0.62
CA ILE A 74 -14.40 -10.27 0.18
C ILE A 74 -15.89 -10.44 -0.12
N ASN A 75 -16.75 -10.01 0.78
CA ASN A 75 -18.19 -10.30 0.71
C ASN A 75 -18.91 -9.46 -0.34
N ASP A 76 -18.61 -8.16 -0.40
CA ASP A 76 -19.34 -7.23 -1.28
C ASP A 76 -18.69 -7.10 -2.66
N TRP A 77 -17.37 -7.17 -2.73
CA TRP A 77 -16.62 -6.89 -3.97
C TRP A 77 -15.93 -8.13 -4.55
N LYS A 78 -16.00 -9.27 -3.85
CA LYS A 78 -15.38 -10.52 -4.30
C LYS A 78 -13.88 -10.42 -4.49
N ASN A 79 -13.24 -9.52 -3.77
CA ASN A 79 -11.79 -9.40 -3.79
C ASN A 79 -11.17 -10.47 -2.90
N GLU A 80 -9.86 -10.70 -3.07
CA GLU A 80 -9.15 -11.77 -2.39
C GLU A 80 -8.26 -11.22 -1.29
N ASN A 81 -8.22 -11.92 -0.16
CA ASN A 81 -7.29 -11.61 0.93
C ASN A 81 -6.00 -12.40 0.69
N TRP A 82 -4.90 -11.69 0.46
CA TRP A 82 -3.61 -12.30 0.21
C TRP A 82 -2.72 -12.35 1.45
N GLY A 83 -3.21 -11.88 2.58
CA GLY A 83 -2.55 -12.11 3.86
C GLY A 83 -2.18 -10.88 4.64
N LEU A 84 -1.97 -11.08 5.94
CA LEU A 84 -1.49 -10.05 6.85
C LEU A 84 0.00 -9.81 6.58
N ARG A 85 0.37 -8.53 6.41
CA ARG A 85 1.76 -8.16 6.09
C ARG A 85 2.50 -7.59 7.29
N GLY A 86 1.79 -7.10 8.29
CA GLY A 86 2.38 -6.51 9.48
C GLY A 86 1.50 -5.43 10.04
N TYR A 87 2.12 -4.48 10.74
CA TYR A 87 1.39 -3.45 11.47
C TYR A 87 2.04 -2.10 11.29
N ILE A 88 1.20 -1.07 11.16
CA ILE A 88 1.62 0.32 11.14
C ILE A 88 1.08 1.01 12.40
N LEU A 89 1.43 2.26 12.61
CA LEU A 89 0.98 3.00 13.79
C LEU A 89 -0.26 3.83 13.47
N SER A 90 -1.16 3.93 14.44
CA SER A 90 -2.35 4.79 14.33
C SER A 90 -2.04 6.25 14.67
N GLU A 91 -0.95 6.50 15.40
CA GLU A 91 -0.55 7.82 15.84
C GLU A 91 0.91 8.06 15.52
N PRO A 92 1.31 9.33 15.28
CA PRO A 92 2.71 9.63 14.98
C PRO A 92 3.61 9.47 16.21
N GLU A 93 4.84 9.04 15.97
CA GLU A 93 5.90 8.98 16.96
C GLU A 93 7.16 9.57 16.33
N ALA A 94 8.26 9.60 17.10
CA ALA A 94 9.54 10.03 16.55
C ALA A 94 9.94 9.14 15.37
N ASN A 95 10.47 9.75 14.31
CA ASN A 95 10.96 9.05 13.12
C ASN A 95 9.84 8.29 12.37
N THR A 96 8.63 8.84 12.37
CA THR A 96 7.54 8.29 11.58
C THR A 96 7.11 9.25 10.49
N GLN A 97 6.51 8.71 9.45
CA GLN A 97 5.94 9.47 8.35
C GLN A 97 4.55 8.91 8.04
N PRO A 98 3.64 9.75 7.56
CA PRO A 98 2.28 9.30 7.27
C PRO A 98 2.22 8.44 6.02
N ILE A 99 1.15 7.65 5.93
CA ILE A 99 0.82 6.92 4.71
C ILE A 99 -0.60 7.32 4.29
N TYR A 100 -0.73 7.80 3.06
CA TYR A 100 -1.99 8.25 2.48
C TYR A 100 -2.38 7.37 1.32
N GLU A 101 -3.66 7.04 1.23
CA GLU A 101 -4.18 6.25 0.11
C GLU A 101 -4.66 7.18 -1.00
N MET A 102 -4.26 6.85 -2.23
CA MET A 102 -4.63 7.57 -3.44
C MET A 102 -5.28 6.60 -4.42
N TYR A 103 -6.04 7.16 -5.36
CA TYR A 103 -6.64 6.38 -6.42
C TYR A 103 -6.43 7.08 -7.75
N SER A 104 -6.01 6.33 -8.76
CA SER A 104 -5.88 6.81 -10.13
C SER A 104 -7.06 6.33 -10.95
N PRO A 105 -8.03 7.20 -11.30
CA PRO A 105 -9.14 6.79 -12.14
C PRO A 105 -8.71 6.33 -13.53
N LEU A 106 -7.67 6.96 -14.07
CA LEU A 106 -7.15 6.63 -15.40
C LEU A 106 -6.62 5.21 -15.47
N LEU A 107 -5.86 4.80 -14.44
CA LEU A 107 -5.22 3.47 -14.40
C LEU A 107 -6.04 2.45 -13.62
N ASN A 108 -7.10 2.90 -12.93
CA ASN A 108 -7.90 2.07 -12.03
C ASN A 108 -7.02 1.40 -10.98
N ASP A 109 -6.15 2.18 -10.36
CA ASP A 109 -5.10 1.70 -9.49
C ASP A 109 -5.10 2.43 -8.16
N ARG A 110 -5.00 1.68 -7.06
CA ARG A 110 -4.82 2.23 -5.71
C ARG A 110 -3.35 2.23 -5.39
N PHE A 111 -2.87 3.36 -4.89
CA PHE A 111 -1.47 3.47 -4.49
C PHE A 111 -1.35 4.35 -3.25
N TYR A 112 -0.13 4.51 -2.75
CA TYR A 112 0.09 5.19 -1.48
C TYR A 112 1.23 6.18 -1.61
N VAL A 113 1.11 7.31 -0.92
CA VAL A 113 2.12 8.34 -0.87
C VAL A 113 2.43 8.68 0.59
N TRP A 114 3.55 9.32 0.83
CA TRP A 114 4.17 9.37 2.14
C TRP A 114 4.36 10.80 2.66
N SER A 115 3.81 11.80 1.96
CA SER A 115 3.83 13.19 2.40
C SER A 115 2.61 13.90 1.84
N TRP A 116 2.21 14.96 2.54
CA TRP A 116 1.08 15.77 2.08
C TRP A 116 1.40 16.50 0.78
N GLU A 117 2.66 16.89 0.60
CA GLU A 117 3.11 17.52 -0.65
C GLU A 117 2.89 16.58 -1.83
N GLU A 118 3.17 15.31 -1.63
CA GLU A 118 2.97 14.29 -2.65
C GLU A 118 1.49 14.13 -2.98
N VAL A 119 0.62 14.14 -1.96
CA VAL A 119 -0.84 14.11 -2.16
C VAL A 119 -1.28 15.28 -3.04
N GLN A 120 -0.83 16.49 -2.71
CA GLN A 120 -1.21 17.69 -3.45
C GLN A 120 -0.74 17.63 -4.90
N MET A 121 0.45 17.13 -5.15
CA MET A 121 0.98 16.97 -6.50
C MET A 121 0.15 15.97 -7.30
N GLN A 122 -0.24 14.86 -6.68
CA GLN A 122 -1.05 13.85 -7.35
C GLN A 122 -2.41 14.41 -7.76
N ILE A 123 -3.01 15.23 -6.91
CA ILE A 123 -4.31 15.84 -7.21
C ILE A 123 -4.19 16.89 -8.30
N SER A 124 -3.26 17.84 -8.15
CA SER A 124 -3.17 19.01 -9.02
C SER A 124 -2.55 18.71 -10.38
N LYS A 125 -1.57 17.81 -10.43
CA LYS A 125 -0.82 17.54 -11.65
C LYS A 125 -1.36 16.34 -12.42
N TRP A 126 -1.79 15.29 -11.69
CA TRP A 126 -2.18 14.01 -12.29
C TRP A 126 -3.68 13.72 -12.19
N GLU A 127 -4.42 14.61 -11.52
CA GLU A 127 -5.87 14.49 -11.33
C GLU A 127 -6.26 13.17 -10.64
N ASN A 128 -5.38 12.67 -9.78
CA ASN A 128 -5.67 11.49 -8.97
C ASN A 128 -6.50 11.91 -7.75
N GLU A 129 -7.13 10.92 -7.10
CA GLU A 129 -8.03 11.17 -5.98
C GLU A 129 -7.35 10.82 -4.66
N TYR A 130 -7.61 11.65 -3.65
CA TYR A 130 -7.16 11.39 -2.29
C TYR A 130 -8.25 10.59 -1.57
N TRP A 131 -7.89 9.39 -1.11
CA TRP A 131 -8.85 8.47 -0.47
C TRP A 131 -8.66 8.34 1.03
N GLY A 132 -7.70 9.02 1.63
CA GLY A 132 -7.62 9.12 3.07
C GLY A 132 -6.26 8.78 3.68
N HIS A 133 -6.10 9.22 4.92
CA HIS A 133 -4.92 8.93 5.72
C HIS A 133 -5.09 7.57 6.39
N ARG A 134 -4.06 6.72 6.31
CA ARG A 134 -4.15 5.35 6.81
C ARG A 134 -3.38 5.09 8.09
N GLY A 135 -2.35 5.85 8.37
CA GLY A 135 -1.53 5.68 9.56
C GLY A 135 -0.12 6.16 9.34
N TYR A 136 0.82 5.60 10.11
CA TYR A 136 2.21 6.03 10.09
C TYR A 136 3.15 4.84 10.02
N VAL A 137 4.24 5.01 9.28
CA VAL A 137 5.31 4.01 9.19
C VAL A 137 6.59 4.64 9.71
N PHE A 138 7.54 3.82 10.14
CA PHE A 138 8.84 4.31 10.61
C PHE A 138 9.74 4.63 9.41
N SER A 139 10.41 5.78 9.47
CA SER A 139 11.39 6.17 8.46
C SER A 139 12.79 5.68 8.80
N LYS A 140 12.97 5.25 10.04
CA LYS A 140 14.24 4.71 10.52
C LYS A 140 14.02 3.46 11.35
#